data_8d5f9ac84610fb273ec1ea2c0e4e6250
#
_entry.id   8d5f9ac84610fb273ec1ea2c0e4e6250
#
_cell.length_a   1.000
_cell.length_b   1.000
_cell.length_c   1.000
_cell.angle_alpha   90.00
_cell.angle_beta   90.00
_cell.angle_gamma   90.00
#
_symmetry.space_group_name_H-M   'P 1'
#
loop_
_entity.id
_entity.type
_entity.pdbx_description
1 polymer ?
#
loop_
_entity_poly.entity_id
_entity_poly.type
_entity_poly.pdbx_seq_one_letter_code
_entity_poly.pdbx_strand_id
1 'polypeptide(L)'
;TLKNFSFNKIVSRIKKNQYSIFQEKDIAYCYKGLIGRIAPILVHFSMILVLLGTIIGSLFGFKAQEMVPKTENFHIQNILNNGQLSIIPKTSARINDFWITYTKNKTVSQFYSDISVLNSQGKETNRKTISVNYPLIYKNVYYYQTDWNLIGLRVQESNNEVIEYPLLNILNNQNKVWLTWLSTNKSLNEGIIALSDNLEGYCS
;
A
#
# COMPACT_ATOMS: atom_id res chain seq x y z
N THR A 1 -18.81 39.12 -57.36
CA THR A 1 -17.54 39.81 -57.75
C THR A 1 -16.70 39.94 -56.47
N LEU A 2 -15.72 39.07 -56.31
CA LEU A 2 -14.69 39.21 -55.29
C LEU A 2 -13.79 40.41 -55.60
N LYS A 3 -14.10 41.56 -55.02
CA LYS A 3 -13.25 42.76 -55.06
C LYS A 3 -11.90 42.42 -54.41
N ASN A 4 -10.83 42.66 -55.10
CA ASN A 4 -9.40 42.71 -54.75
C ASN A 4 -9.14 42.58 -53.24
N PHE A 5 -9.23 41.39 -52.72
CA PHE A 5 -8.69 41.09 -51.38
C PHE A 5 -7.21 40.88 -51.51
N SER A 6 -6.45 41.83 -51.02
CA SER A 6 -4.98 41.68 -50.96
C SER A 6 -4.66 40.50 -50.09
N PHE A 7 -4.01 39.46 -50.62
CA PHE A 7 -3.55 38.26 -49.96
C PHE A 7 -2.86 38.57 -48.60
N ASN A 8 -2.05 39.61 -48.59
CA ASN A 8 -1.35 40.09 -47.38
C ASN A 8 -2.30 40.57 -46.26
N LYS A 9 -3.47 41.10 -46.64
CA LYS A 9 -4.49 41.55 -45.68
C LYS A 9 -5.21 40.35 -45.04
N ILE A 10 -5.38 39.28 -45.77
CA ILE A 10 -5.96 38.03 -45.26
C ILE A 10 -4.99 37.38 -44.30
N VAL A 11 -3.71 37.22 -44.71
CA VAL A 11 -2.62 36.65 -43.89
C VAL A 11 -2.45 37.39 -42.57
N SER A 12 -2.46 38.74 -42.59
CA SER A 12 -2.35 39.53 -41.38
C SER A 12 -3.53 39.34 -40.40
N ARG A 13 -4.75 39.19 -40.94
CA ARG A 13 -5.96 38.95 -40.14
C ARG A 13 -5.94 37.56 -39.49
N ILE A 14 -5.48 36.54 -40.20
CA ILE A 14 -5.31 35.18 -39.70
C ILE A 14 -4.23 35.15 -38.61
N LYS A 15 -3.12 35.85 -38.79
CA LYS A 15 -2.06 35.97 -37.79
C LYS A 15 -2.55 36.64 -36.50
N LYS A 16 -3.41 37.66 -36.62
CA LYS A 16 -4.03 38.32 -35.45
C LYS A 16 -4.92 37.38 -34.61
N ASN A 17 -5.47 36.33 -35.25
CA ASN A 17 -6.28 35.30 -34.59
C ASN A 17 -5.44 34.12 -34.03
N GLN A 18 -4.15 34.36 -33.80
CA GLN A 18 -3.22 33.36 -33.20
C GLN A 18 -3.02 32.09 -34.06
N TYR A 19 -3.14 32.19 -35.36
CA TYR A 19 -2.72 31.12 -36.27
C TYR A 19 -1.24 31.25 -36.57
N SER A 20 -0.54 30.15 -36.56
CA SER A 20 0.80 30.05 -37.15
C SER A 20 0.66 29.92 -38.65
N ILE A 21 1.43 30.70 -39.40
CA ILE A 21 1.33 30.76 -40.88
C ILE A 21 2.69 30.42 -41.44
N PHE A 22 2.71 29.41 -42.31
CA PHE A 22 3.83 29.13 -43.20
C PHE A 22 3.40 29.53 -44.59
N GLN A 23 4.15 30.49 -45.20
CA GLN A 23 3.82 31.04 -46.50
C GLN A 23 4.97 30.75 -47.48
N GLU A 24 4.61 30.22 -48.63
CA GLU A 24 5.50 30.04 -49.74
C GLU A 24 4.83 30.57 -51.03
N LYS A 25 5.42 31.62 -51.62
CA LYS A 25 4.86 32.33 -52.78
C LYS A 25 3.39 32.72 -52.54
N ASP A 26 2.47 32.17 -53.33
CA ASP A 26 1.04 32.48 -53.31
C ASP A 26 0.24 31.48 -52.45
N ILE A 27 0.88 30.58 -51.73
CA ILE A 27 0.24 29.58 -50.89
C ILE A 27 0.57 29.86 -49.41
N ALA A 28 -0.45 29.91 -48.59
CA ALA A 28 -0.30 30.04 -47.14
C ALA A 28 -0.92 28.84 -46.41
N TYR A 29 -0.12 28.14 -45.65
CA TYR A 29 -0.58 27.09 -44.76
C TYR A 29 -0.76 27.64 -43.35
N CYS A 30 -2.01 27.59 -42.84
CA CYS A 30 -2.36 28.15 -41.55
C CYS A 30 -2.75 27.03 -40.60
N TYR A 31 -2.16 27.01 -39.42
CA TYR A 31 -2.51 26.02 -38.38
C TYR A 31 -2.64 26.67 -37.02
N LYS A 32 -3.50 26.09 -36.19
CA LYS A 32 -3.73 26.50 -34.80
C LYS A 32 -3.89 25.26 -33.93
N GLY A 33 -3.45 25.36 -32.69
CA GLY A 33 -3.65 24.27 -31.72
C GLY A 33 -2.72 23.07 -31.96
N LEU A 34 -1.47 23.31 -32.36
CA LEU A 34 -0.46 22.24 -32.55
C LEU A 34 -0.32 21.35 -31.33
N ILE A 35 -0.45 21.94 -30.12
CA ILE A 35 -0.39 21.20 -28.85
C ILE A 35 -1.48 20.12 -28.80
N GLY A 36 -2.68 20.40 -29.28
CA GLY A 36 -3.76 19.39 -29.34
C GLY A 36 -3.46 18.19 -30.23
N ARG A 37 -2.57 18.35 -31.22
CA ARG A 37 -2.12 17.24 -32.09
C ARG A 37 -1.03 16.37 -31.46
N ILE A 38 -0.29 16.93 -30.49
CA ILE A 38 0.74 16.19 -29.75
C ILE A 38 0.10 15.34 -28.64
N ALA A 39 -1.06 15.76 -28.11
CA ALA A 39 -1.72 15.07 -27.00
C ALA A 39 -1.95 13.56 -27.24
N PRO A 40 -2.48 13.09 -28.39
CA PRO A 40 -2.63 11.67 -28.67
C PRO A 40 -1.31 10.91 -28.66
N ILE A 41 -0.25 11.53 -29.17
CA ILE A 41 1.10 10.92 -29.20
C ILE A 41 1.62 10.73 -27.76
N LEU A 42 1.47 11.74 -26.90
CA LEU A 42 1.85 11.66 -25.50
C LEU A 42 1.05 10.59 -24.74
N VAL A 43 -0.25 10.49 -25.02
CA VAL A 43 -1.10 9.45 -24.42
C VAL A 43 -0.60 8.05 -24.80
N HIS A 44 -0.38 7.79 -26.10
CA HIS A 44 0.11 6.48 -26.53
C HIS A 44 1.51 6.18 -25.99
N PHE A 45 2.39 7.16 -25.96
CA PHE A 45 3.72 7.02 -25.37
C PHE A 45 3.66 6.69 -23.88
N SER A 46 2.79 7.37 -23.13
CA SER A 46 2.60 7.06 -21.69
C SER A 46 2.03 5.66 -21.45
N MET A 47 1.12 5.19 -22.30
CA MET A 47 0.61 3.81 -22.23
C MET A 47 1.74 2.79 -22.47
N ILE A 48 2.60 3.02 -23.44
CA ILE A 48 3.77 2.16 -23.70
C ILE A 48 4.70 2.14 -22.48
N LEU A 49 4.97 3.28 -21.86
CA LEU A 49 5.80 3.35 -20.66
C LEU A 49 5.20 2.58 -19.48
N VAL A 50 3.89 2.67 -19.28
CA VAL A 50 3.19 1.90 -18.23
C VAL A 50 3.32 0.40 -18.50
N LEU A 51 3.09 -0.04 -19.75
CA LEU A 51 3.23 -1.45 -20.12
C LEU A 51 4.67 -1.96 -19.93
N LEU A 52 5.66 -1.20 -20.34
CA LEU A 52 7.07 -1.55 -20.10
C LEU A 52 7.38 -1.63 -18.60
N GLY A 53 6.89 -0.68 -17.81
CA GLY A 53 7.04 -0.70 -16.34
C GLY A 53 6.43 -1.94 -15.70
N THR A 54 5.24 -2.36 -16.14
CA THR A 54 4.59 -3.58 -15.63
C THR A 54 5.35 -4.84 -16.01
N ILE A 55 5.87 -4.93 -17.23
CA ILE A 55 6.70 -6.06 -17.68
C ILE A 55 7.98 -6.16 -16.85
N ILE A 56 8.70 -5.05 -16.67
CA ILE A 56 9.93 -5.02 -15.86
C ILE A 56 9.60 -5.39 -14.41
N GLY A 57 8.55 -4.81 -13.83
CA GLY A 57 8.11 -5.13 -12.47
C GLY A 57 7.73 -6.60 -12.29
N SER A 58 7.08 -7.21 -13.28
CA SER A 58 6.72 -8.63 -13.26
C SER A 58 7.93 -9.55 -13.37
N LEU A 59 8.96 -9.17 -14.12
CA LEU A 59 10.15 -10.00 -14.32
C LEU A 59 11.12 -9.93 -13.14
N PHE A 60 11.33 -8.75 -12.57
CA PHE A 60 12.35 -8.49 -11.54
C PHE A 60 11.79 -8.32 -10.13
N GLY A 61 10.49 -8.10 -9.99
CA GLY A 61 9.84 -7.88 -8.72
C GLY A 61 9.49 -9.18 -7.99
N PHE A 62 9.31 -9.10 -6.68
CA PHE A 62 8.70 -10.15 -5.87
C PHE A 62 7.69 -9.53 -4.90
N LYS A 63 6.75 -10.34 -4.44
CA LYS A 63 5.79 -10.00 -3.40
C LYS A 63 5.71 -11.14 -2.40
N ALA A 64 5.92 -10.83 -1.13
CA ALA A 64 5.79 -11.76 -0.02
C ALA A 64 4.87 -11.16 1.05
N GLN A 65 4.27 -12.00 1.86
CA GLN A 65 3.42 -11.58 2.97
C GLN A 65 3.70 -12.49 4.16
N GLU A 66 4.05 -11.88 5.29
CA GLU A 66 4.35 -12.58 6.53
C GLU A 66 3.38 -12.12 7.63
N MET A 67 2.86 -13.07 8.39
CA MET A 67 2.14 -12.78 9.62
C MET A 67 3.11 -12.99 10.79
N VAL A 68 3.52 -11.89 11.40
CA VAL A 68 4.59 -11.91 12.41
C VAL A 68 4.06 -11.43 13.75
N PRO A 69 4.19 -12.23 14.81
CA PRO A 69 3.88 -11.80 16.16
C PRO A 69 4.79 -10.64 16.60
N LYS A 70 4.29 -9.84 17.55
CA LYS A 70 5.08 -8.82 18.23
C LYS A 70 6.31 -9.45 18.90
N THR A 71 7.45 -8.78 18.82
CA THR A 71 8.77 -9.16 19.34
C THR A 71 9.49 -10.28 18.60
N GLU A 72 8.89 -10.84 17.55
CA GLU A 72 9.51 -11.93 16.81
C GLU A 72 10.35 -11.45 15.61
N ASN A 73 11.36 -12.28 15.30
CA ASN A 73 12.17 -12.13 14.10
C ASN A 73 11.54 -12.90 12.94
N PHE A 74 11.58 -12.33 11.77
CA PHE A 74 11.12 -13.00 10.57
C PHE A 74 12.08 -12.78 9.39
N HIS A 75 11.96 -13.63 8.42
CA HIS A 75 12.62 -13.50 7.12
C HIS A 75 11.59 -13.82 6.03
N ILE A 76 11.88 -13.43 4.81
CA ILE A 76 10.95 -13.57 3.68
C ILE A 76 10.84 -15.06 3.35
N GLN A 77 9.70 -15.68 3.62
CA GLN A 77 9.39 -17.09 3.36
C GLN A 77 8.15 -17.28 2.51
N ASN A 78 7.06 -16.60 2.87
CA ASN A 78 5.78 -16.75 2.20
C ASN A 78 5.71 -15.85 0.96
N ILE A 79 6.27 -16.34 -0.14
CA ILE A 79 6.34 -15.62 -1.41
C ILE A 79 5.04 -15.84 -2.16
N LEU A 80 4.28 -14.78 -2.37
CA LEU A 80 3.02 -14.80 -3.11
C LEU A 80 3.24 -14.73 -4.63
N ASN A 81 4.25 -13.97 -5.04
CA ASN A 81 4.60 -13.80 -6.43
C ASN A 81 6.11 -13.56 -6.57
N ASN A 82 6.70 -14.18 -7.55
CA ASN A 82 8.13 -14.11 -7.82
C ASN A 82 8.38 -13.99 -9.32
N GLY A 83 8.99 -12.90 -9.74
CA GLY A 83 9.42 -12.72 -11.12
C GLY A 83 10.57 -13.68 -11.46
N GLN A 84 10.64 -14.11 -12.71
CA GLN A 84 11.64 -15.09 -13.16
C GLN A 84 13.10 -14.64 -12.96
N LEU A 85 13.33 -13.33 -12.96
CA LEU A 85 14.64 -12.72 -12.78
C LEU A 85 14.77 -12.01 -11.43
N SER A 86 13.84 -12.22 -10.51
CA SER A 86 13.86 -11.56 -9.21
C SER A 86 14.90 -12.17 -8.28
N ILE A 87 15.55 -11.31 -7.51
CA ILE A 87 16.50 -11.72 -6.48
C ILE A 87 15.89 -11.39 -5.13
N ILE A 88 15.55 -12.44 -4.37
CA ILE A 88 15.01 -12.28 -3.03
C ILE A 88 16.16 -12.03 -2.06
N PRO A 89 16.19 -10.88 -1.38
CA PRO A 89 17.28 -10.58 -0.46
C PRO A 89 17.16 -11.42 0.81
N LYS A 90 18.27 -11.98 1.26
CA LYS A 90 18.39 -12.70 2.54
C LYS A 90 18.50 -11.69 3.68
N THR A 91 17.43 -10.99 3.97
CA THR A 91 17.34 -10.05 5.08
C THR A 91 16.37 -10.57 6.12
N SER A 92 16.73 -10.40 7.40
CA SER A 92 15.82 -10.66 8.52
C SER A 92 15.27 -9.33 9.03
N ALA A 93 14.10 -9.36 9.59
CA ALA A 93 13.53 -8.21 10.26
C ALA A 93 12.86 -8.64 11.56
N ARG A 94 12.62 -7.69 12.46
CA ARG A 94 11.96 -7.91 13.75
C ARG A 94 10.86 -6.88 13.94
N ILE A 95 9.71 -7.33 14.41
CA ILE A 95 8.66 -6.46 14.90
C ILE A 95 8.98 -6.14 16.37
N ASN A 96 9.42 -4.93 16.67
CA ASN A 96 9.70 -4.52 18.04
C ASN A 96 8.45 -4.24 18.82
N ASP A 97 7.51 -3.54 18.19
CA ASP A 97 6.23 -3.18 18.79
C ASP A 97 5.12 -3.07 17.75
N PHE A 98 3.89 -3.21 18.18
CA PHE A 98 2.68 -3.01 17.39
C PHE A 98 1.61 -2.33 18.25
N TRP A 99 0.96 -1.31 17.72
CA TRP A 99 -0.15 -0.64 18.39
C TRP A 99 -1.18 -0.10 17.41
N ILE A 100 -2.38 0.10 17.92
CA ILE A 100 -3.52 0.61 17.17
C ILE A 100 -3.95 1.93 17.80
N THR A 101 -4.32 2.89 16.99
CA THR A 101 -4.95 4.13 17.41
C THR A 101 -6.41 4.13 17.02
N TYR A 102 -7.24 4.73 17.86
CA TYR A 102 -8.69 4.76 17.70
C TYR A 102 -9.19 6.18 17.56
N THR A 103 -10.29 6.34 16.82
CA THR A 103 -11.04 7.60 16.75
C THR A 103 -11.82 7.83 18.04
N LYS A 104 -12.40 9.04 18.19
CA LYS A 104 -13.32 9.35 19.31
C LYS A 104 -14.52 8.40 19.36
N ASN A 105 -14.91 7.82 18.23
CA ASN A 105 -16.03 6.88 18.11
C ASN A 105 -15.60 5.41 18.32
N LYS A 106 -14.41 5.16 18.88
CA LYS A 106 -13.83 3.84 19.12
C LYS A 106 -13.59 2.98 17.86
N THR A 107 -13.69 3.56 16.67
CA THR A 107 -13.28 2.87 15.42
C THR A 107 -11.78 2.94 15.24
N VAL A 108 -11.19 1.92 14.63
CA VAL A 108 -9.77 1.91 14.32
C VAL A 108 -9.43 3.08 13.39
N SER A 109 -8.50 3.93 13.81
CA SER A 109 -8.00 5.05 13.01
C SER A 109 -6.80 4.63 12.18
N GLN A 110 -5.80 4.04 12.83
CA GLN A 110 -4.56 3.61 12.17
C GLN A 110 -3.87 2.55 13.04
N PHE A 111 -3.08 1.72 12.42
CA PHE A 111 -2.22 0.75 13.09
C PHE A 111 -0.76 0.93 12.67
N TYR A 112 0.13 0.68 13.60
CA TYR A 112 1.55 0.96 13.48
C TYR A 112 2.36 -0.27 13.89
N SER A 113 3.48 -0.48 13.20
CA SER A 113 4.49 -1.45 13.60
C SER A 113 5.85 -0.78 13.66
N ASP A 114 6.57 -0.99 14.75
CA ASP A 114 7.97 -0.62 14.87
C ASP A 114 8.83 -1.78 14.38
N ILE A 115 9.46 -1.62 13.23
CA ILE A 115 10.21 -2.67 12.55
C ILE A 115 11.70 -2.34 12.49
N SER A 116 12.52 -3.32 12.83
CA SER A 116 13.99 -3.29 12.70
C SER A 116 14.43 -4.28 11.64
N VAL A 117 15.26 -3.83 10.70
CA VAL A 117 15.94 -4.72 9.75
C VAL A 117 17.29 -5.12 10.32
N LEU A 118 17.54 -6.42 10.28
CA LEU A 118 18.73 -7.04 10.86
C LEU A 118 19.68 -7.50 9.75
N ASN A 119 20.97 -7.43 10.01
CA ASN A 119 21.98 -8.05 9.15
C ASN A 119 22.13 -9.56 9.46
N SER A 120 23.01 -10.23 8.72
CA SER A 120 23.31 -11.65 8.93
C SER A 120 23.87 -12.01 10.30
N GLN A 121 24.33 -11.01 11.07
CA GLN A 121 24.86 -11.18 12.44
C GLN A 121 23.78 -10.87 13.50
N GLY A 122 22.53 -10.59 13.10
CA GLY A 122 21.45 -10.22 14.01
C GLY A 122 21.49 -8.77 14.51
N LYS A 123 22.44 -7.96 14.04
CA LYS A 123 22.56 -6.55 14.42
C LYS A 123 21.57 -5.69 13.63
N GLU A 124 20.89 -4.78 14.32
CA GLU A 124 20.00 -3.80 13.72
C GLU A 124 20.78 -2.86 12.80
N THR A 125 20.30 -2.75 11.55
CA THR A 125 20.88 -1.88 10.51
C THR A 125 19.99 -0.70 10.17
N ASN A 126 18.69 -0.87 10.30
CA ASN A 126 17.70 0.17 10.06
C ASN A 126 16.48 -0.08 10.94
N ARG A 127 15.83 0.98 11.41
CA ARG A 127 14.61 0.92 12.22
C ARG A 127 13.66 2.02 11.83
N LYS A 128 12.38 1.69 11.73
CA LYS A 128 11.34 2.65 11.41
C LYS A 128 9.99 2.17 11.92
N THR A 129 9.20 3.09 12.46
CA THR A 129 7.77 2.87 12.65
C THR A 129 7.07 3.01 11.31
N ILE A 130 6.41 1.94 10.88
CA ILE A 130 5.61 1.90 9.66
C ILE A 130 4.12 1.95 9.98
N SER A 131 3.36 2.42 9.03
CA SER A 131 1.89 2.41 9.04
C SER A 131 1.36 2.18 7.64
N VAL A 132 0.04 2.12 7.47
CA VAL A 132 -0.57 2.03 6.13
C VAL A 132 -0.08 3.20 5.26
N ASN A 133 0.42 2.89 4.08
CA ASN A 133 1.02 3.83 3.11
C ASN A 133 2.35 4.49 3.52
N TYR A 134 2.94 4.16 4.68
CA TYR A 134 4.25 4.64 5.11
C TYR A 134 5.23 3.48 5.35
N PRO A 135 5.75 2.85 4.28
CA PRO A 135 6.62 1.69 4.40
C PRO A 135 8.03 2.04 4.91
N LEU A 136 8.73 1.03 5.40
CA LEU A 136 10.19 1.05 5.52
C LEU A 136 10.78 0.57 4.19
N ILE A 137 11.79 1.29 3.71
CA ILE A 137 12.53 0.93 2.49
C ILE A 137 13.94 0.56 2.90
N TYR A 138 14.36 -0.65 2.55
CA TYR A 138 15.71 -1.13 2.79
C TYR A 138 16.19 -2.01 1.63
N LYS A 139 17.30 -1.65 1.00
CA LYS A 139 17.90 -2.37 -0.15
C LYS A 139 16.88 -2.73 -1.25
N ASN A 140 16.09 -1.75 -1.66
CA ASN A 140 15.01 -1.88 -2.66
C ASN A 140 13.84 -2.82 -2.25
N VAL A 141 13.79 -3.24 -0.98
CA VAL A 141 12.63 -3.93 -0.41
C VAL A 141 11.77 -2.94 0.35
N TYR A 142 10.49 -3.00 0.08
CA TYR A 142 9.47 -2.18 0.74
C TYR A 142 8.71 -3.04 1.73
N TYR A 143 8.79 -2.70 3.01
CA TYR A 143 8.06 -3.36 4.09
C TYR A 143 6.80 -2.55 4.40
N TYR A 144 5.65 -3.07 4.00
CA TYR A 144 4.35 -2.44 4.21
C TYR A 144 3.61 -3.09 5.37
N GLN A 145 2.91 -2.29 6.14
CA GLN A 145 1.87 -2.77 7.05
C GLN A 145 0.57 -2.94 6.25
N THR A 146 0.09 -4.16 6.12
CA THR A 146 -1.10 -4.47 5.30
C THR A 146 -2.31 -4.86 6.13
N ASP A 147 -2.10 -5.63 7.19
CA ASP A 147 -3.17 -6.13 8.05
C ASP A 147 -2.64 -6.41 9.47
N TRP A 148 -3.53 -6.72 10.38
CA TRP A 148 -3.23 -7.11 11.75
C TRP A 148 -4.25 -8.14 12.24
N ASN A 149 -3.84 -8.93 13.24
CA ASN A 149 -4.71 -9.93 13.86
C ASN A 149 -4.33 -10.09 15.33
N LEU A 150 -5.29 -10.53 16.14
CA LEU A 150 -5.04 -10.99 17.50
C LEU A 150 -4.88 -12.51 17.46
N ILE A 151 -3.80 -13.02 18.05
CA ILE A 151 -3.49 -14.45 18.06
C ILE A 151 -3.75 -15.09 19.40
N GLY A 152 -3.76 -14.32 20.47
CA GLY A 152 -3.97 -14.83 21.82
C GLY A 152 -4.37 -13.75 22.81
N LEU A 153 -5.00 -14.19 23.87
CA LEU A 153 -5.37 -13.40 25.04
C LEU A 153 -4.55 -13.91 26.23
N ARG A 154 -3.84 -13.01 26.87
CA ARG A 154 -3.09 -13.29 28.07
C ARG A 154 -3.88 -12.81 29.29
N VAL A 155 -4.29 -13.72 30.16
CA VAL A 155 -5.06 -13.43 31.36
C VAL A 155 -4.19 -13.70 32.57
N GLN A 156 -4.05 -12.73 33.46
CA GLN A 156 -3.39 -12.89 34.72
C GLN A 156 -4.43 -13.17 35.81
N GLU A 157 -4.34 -14.33 36.41
CA GLU A 157 -5.22 -14.73 37.51
C GLU A 157 -4.74 -14.11 38.84
N SER A 158 -5.60 -14.08 39.85
CA SER A 158 -5.33 -13.46 41.16
C SER A 158 -4.13 -14.09 41.90
N ASN A 159 -3.73 -15.30 41.52
CA ASN A 159 -2.57 -16.01 42.06
C ASN A 159 -1.24 -15.67 41.29
N ASN A 160 -1.25 -14.65 40.44
CA ASN A 160 -0.15 -14.29 39.52
C ASN A 160 0.20 -15.32 38.44
N GLU A 161 -0.57 -16.35 38.24
CA GLU A 161 -0.44 -17.22 37.09
C GLU A 161 -0.92 -16.48 35.83
N VAL A 162 -0.13 -16.59 34.75
CA VAL A 162 -0.48 -16.05 33.44
C VAL A 162 -0.87 -17.20 32.55
N ILE A 163 -2.12 -17.20 32.12
CA ILE A 163 -2.66 -18.20 31.19
C ILE A 163 -2.85 -17.55 29.84
N GLU A 164 -2.42 -18.26 28.80
CA GLU A 164 -2.52 -17.79 27.41
C GLU A 164 -3.60 -18.58 26.69
N TYR A 165 -4.62 -17.88 26.18
CA TYR A 165 -5.73 -18.44 25.44
C TYR A 165 -5.61 -18.11 23.96
N PRO A 166 -5.61 -19.09 23.06
CA PRO A 166 -5.60 -18.82 21.62
C PRO A 166 -6.92 -18.16 21.19
N LEU A 167 -6.82 -17.19 20.31
CA LEU A 167 -7.97 -16.49 19.73
C LEU A 167 -8.27 -17.03 18.33
N LEU A 168 -9.51 -17.41 18.12
CA LEU A 168 -10.04 -17.78 16.80
C LEU A 168 -10.70 -16.56 16.17
N ASN A 169 -10.26 -16.20 14.98
CA ASN A 169 -10.84 -15.12 14.21
C ASN A 169 -12.05 -15.63 13.41
N ILE A 170 -13.20 -15.02 13.61
CA ILE A 170 -14.42 -15.27 12.84
C ILE A 170 -14.82 -13.98 12.15
N LEU A 171 -14.93 -14.05 10.82
CA LEU A 171 -15.45 -12.94 10.01
C LEU A 171 -16.99 -12.97 10.10
N ASN A 172 -17.55 -11.98 10.75
CA ASN A 172 -19.01 -11.77 10.79
C ASN A 172 -19.34 -10.40 10.16
N ASN A 173 -20.04 -10.43 9.01
CA ASN A 173 -20.57 -9.24 8.32
C ASN A 173 -19.63 -8.03 8.26
N GLN A 174 -18.39 -8.21 7.80
CA GLN A 174 -17.34 -7.20 7.67
C GLN A 174 -16.62 -6.78 8.97
N ASN A 175 -17.03 -7.26 10.14
CA ASN A 175 -16.34 -7.02 11.39
C ASN A 175 -15.47 -8.22 11.75
N LYS A 176 -14.25 -7.96 12.23
CA LYS A 176 -13.39 -9.01 12.81
C LYS A 176 -13.87 -9.26 14.23
N VAL A 177 -14.18 -10.50 14.54
CA VAL A 177 -14.53 -10.96 15.88
C VAL A 177 -13.58 -12.07 16.28
N TRP A 178 -12.96 -11.95 17.43
CA TRP A 178 -12.07 -12.96 18.00
C TRP A 178 -12.75 -13.64 19.16
N LEU A 179 -12.79 -14.96 19.12
CA LEU A 179 -13.40 -15.79 20.14
C LEU A 179 -12.35 -16.63 20.84
N THR A 180 -12.49 -16.80 22.15
CA THR A 180 -11.76 -17.79 22.92
C THR A 180 -12.65 -18.43 23.96
N TRP A 181 -12.32 -19.65 24.34
CA TRP A 181 -12.97 -20.39 25.40
C TRP A 181 -12.14 -20.27 26.67
N LEU A 182 -12.75 -19.75 27.73
CA LEU A 182 -12.12 -19.69 29.03
C LEU A 182 -12.53 -20.92 29.84
N SER A 183 -11.58 -21.73 30.21
CA SER A 183 -11.73 -22.82 31.16
C SER A 183 -11.09 -22.41 32.47
N THR A 184 -11.88 -22.21 33.51
CA THR A 184 -11.37 -21.93 34.85
C THR A 184 -11.31 -23.19 35.69
N ASN A 185 -10.12 -23.51 36.21
CA ASN A 185 -9.90 -24.73 37.00
C ASN A 185 -10.66 -24.81 38.33
N LYS A 186 -11.46 -23.81 38.71
CA LYS A 186 -12.04 -23.72 40.07
C LYS A 186 -13.53 -23.69 40.17
N SER A 187 -14.27 -23.63 39.12
CA SER A 187 -15.73 -23.75 39.19
C SER A 187 -16.33 -23.93 37.81
N LEU A 188 -17.46 -24.56 37.74
CA LEU A 188 -18.28 -24.85 36.55
C LEU A 188 -18.64 -23.66 35.62
N ASN A 189 -17.92 -22.55 35.68
CA ASN A 189 -18.16 -21.39 34.85
C ASN A 189 -17.17 -21.38 33.66
N GLU A 190 -17.46 -22.17 32.67
CA GLU A 190 -16.84 -22.07 31.36
C GLU A 190 -17.59 -21.00 30.56
N GLY A 191 -16.88 -20.14 29.91
CA GLY A 191 -17.46 -19.04 29.14
C GLY A 191 -16.72 -18.76 27.84
N ILE A 192 -17.43 -18.20 26.89
CA ILE A 192 -16.86 -17.68 25.64
C ILE A 192 -16.62 -16.20 25.79
N ILE A 193 -15.40 -15.75 25.51
CA ILE A 193 -15.10 -14.32 25.34
C ILE A 193 -15.10 -14.01 23.86
N ALA A 194 -15.90 -13.02 23.46
CA ALA A 194 -15.90 -12.43 22.15
C ALA A 194 -15.28 -11.03 22.22
N LEU A 195 -14.25 -10.78 21.40
CA LEU A 195 -13.64 -9.46 21.25
C LEU A 195 -13.95 -8.94 19.86
N SER A 196 -14.53 -7.75 19.78
CA SER A 196 -14.72 -7.07 18.50
C SER A 196 -13.59 -6.07 18.22
N ASP A 197 -13.42 -5.67 16.98
CA ASP A 197 -12.46 -4.64 16.57
C ASP A 197 -12.78 -3.25 17.16
N ASN A 198 -13.98 -3.06 17.71
CA ASN A 198 -14.38 -1.84 18.43
C ASN A 198 -13.97 -1.84 19.92
N LEU A 199 -13.13 -2.76 20.38
CA LEU A 199 -12.73 -2.94 21.78
C LEU A 199 -13.87 -3.25 22.77
N GLU A 200 -15.01 -3.68 22.27
CA GLU A 200 -16.09 -4.16 23.14
C GLU A 200 -15.93 -5.67 23.34
N GLY A 201 -15.69 -6.08 24.58
CA GLY A 201 -15.65 -7.49 24.97
C GLY A 201 -17.02 -7.89 25.52
N TYR A 202 -17.52 -9.03 25.05
CA TYR A 202 -18.72 -9.66 25.58
C TYR A 202 -18.32 -10.98 26.25
N CYS A 203 -18.74 -11.15 27.53
CA CYS A 203 -18.60 -12.41 28.23
C CYS A 203 -20.01 -13.02 28.39
N SER A 204 -20.18 -14.26 28.01
CA SER A 204 -21.40 -15.03 28.25
C SER A 204 -21.09 -16.35 28.97
#